data_f37f66cd94e8bdfd4be866b229cf84fa
#
_entry.id   f37f66cd94e8bdfd4be866b229cf84fa
#
_cell.length_a   1.000
_cell.length_b   1.000
_cell.length_c   1.000
_cell.angle_alpha   90.00
_cell.angle_beta   90.00
_cell.angle_gamma   90.00
#
_symmetry.space_group_name_H-M   'P 1'
#
loop_
_entity.id
_entity.type
_entity.pdbx_description
1 polymer ?
#
loop_
_entity_poly.entity_id
_entity_poly.type
_entity_poly.pdbx_seq_one_letter_code
_entity_poly.pdbx_strand_id
1 'polypeptide(L)'
;VIKYINIIIRLMLSIWLVLFFVIPVKADSRHNIVTFDYAMADTLDALQHPPIALGGLAQYRQLYQEKLLPETHDLGLRFQPNFEYLSLFEPNAILISPPAHLNIENKLLSIARVAKIQLLWSEFNVWPSLEHLTREIGKVIDDEQQAQIFIDTVEVSLSDIAAKIERPAEPLLIVEIRDGRHVRVYGPGSLEDAVLTRLGLENAWQGSTNGWGFSTLSIPEAFRLEGQKVVLHPFYTQEQDSTSTLPTSGLWQHWLDDTSLSINRNYWPWGGFPSALRFAESLVEALEAQAPPNAAG
;
A
#
# COMPACT_ATOMS: atom_id res chain seq x y z
N VAL A 1 -66.08 -6.30 -25.89
CA VAL A 1 -65.26 -5.10 -25.70
C VAL A 1 -64.40 -5.24 -24.44
N ILE A 2 -64.94 -5.57 -23.26
CA ILE A 2 -64.21 -5.65 -21.95
C ILE A 2 -63.10 -6.71 -21.94
N LYS A 3 -63.27 -7.84 -22.67
CA LYS A 3 -62.29 -8.92 -22.76
C LYS A 3 -61.02 -8.52 -23.53
N TYR A 4 -61.14 -7.68 -24.53
CA TYR A 4 -60.02 -7.17 -25.32
C TYR A 4 -59.23 -6.08 -24.59
N ILE A 5 -59.89 -5.26 -23.77
CA ILE A 5 -59.25 -4.23 -22.96
C ILE A 5 -58.35 -4.88 -21.90
N ASN A 6 -58.76 -5.95 -21.24
CA ASN A 6 -57.95 -6.68 -20.27
C ASN A 6 -56.72 -7.38 -20.88
N ILE A 7 -56.81 -7.83 -22.14
CA ILE A 7 -55.66 -8.40 -22.85
C ILE A 7 -54.63 -7.33 -23.21
N ILE A 8 -55.09 -6.17 -23.67
CA ILE A 8 -54.22 -5.06 -24.03
C ILE A 8 -53.49 -4.51 -22.76
N ILE A 9 -54.21 -4.39 -21.65
CA ILE A 9 -53.62 -3.92 -20.36
C ILE A 9 -52.57 -4.94 -19.86
N ARG A 10 -52.82 -6.23 -19.97
CA ARG A 10 -51.84 -7.26 -19.56
C ARG A 10 -50.62 -7.28 -20.49
N LEU A 11 -50.77 -7.07 -21.80
CA LEU A 11 -49.68 -6.94 -22.75
C LEU A 11 -48.85 -5.64 -22.49
N MET A 12 -49.49 -4.52 -22.23
CA MET A 12 -48.78 -3.29 -21.87
C MET A 12 -48.04 -3.39 -20.54
N LEU A 13 -48.61 -4.03 -19.52
CA LEU A 13 -47.93 -4.27 -18.23
C LEU A 13 -46.74 -5.23 -18.39
N SER A 14 -46.83 -6.28 -19.23
CA SER A 14 -45.67 -7.16 -19.49
C SER A 14 -44.56 -6.49 -20.29
N ILE A 15 -44.86 -5.59 -21.23
CA ILE A 15 -43.87 -4.79 -21.95
C ILE A 15 -43.18 -3.77 -21.01
N TRP A 16 -43.97 -3.17 -20.12
CA TRP A 16 -43.43 -2.22 -19.12
C TRP A 16 -42.51 -2.92 -18.11
N LEU A 17 -42.78 -4.17 -17.71
CA LEU A 17 -41.97 -4.96 -16.79
C LEU A 17 -40.63 -5.40 -17.41
N VAL A 18 -40.58 -5.61 -18.72
CA VAL A 18 -39.35 -5.99 -19.45
C VAL A 18 -38.45 -4.78 -19.70
N LEU A 19 -39.01 -3.58 -19.84
CA LEU A 19 -38.23 -2.34 -20.03
C LEU A 19 -37.54 -1.84 -18.75
N PHE A 20 -37.99 -2.28 -17.56
CA PHE A 20 -37.39 -1.84 -16.28
C PHE A 20 -36.17 -2.68 -15.86
N PHE A 21 -35.81 -3.76 -16.59
CA PHE A 21 -34.66 -4.61 -16.29
C PHE A 21 -33.49 -4.49 -17.26
N VAL A 22 -33.43 -3.42 -18.04
CA VAL A 22 -32.17 -3.04 -18.69
C VAL A 22 -31.34 -2.29 -17.64
N ILE A 23 -30.78 -3.04 -16.69
CA ILE A 23 -29.64 -2.59 -15.92
C ILE A 23 -28.57 -2.32 -17.00
N PRO A 24 -28.05 -1.09 -17.14
CA PRO A 24 -26.90 -0.90 -17.99
C PRO A 24 -25.79 -1.77 -17.38
N VAL A 25 -25.50 -2.89 -18.00
CA VAL A 25 -24.23 -3.58 -17.78
C VAL A 25 -23.21 -2.53 -18.21
N LYS A 26 -22.62 -1.86 -17.21
CA LYS A 26 -21.43 -1.02 -17.44
C LYS A 26 -20.47 -1.94 -18.18
N ALA A 27 -20.26 -1.72 -19.45
CA ALA A 27 -19.29 -2.50 -20.20
C ALA A 27 -18.02 -2.43 -19.38
N ASP A 28 -17.51 -3.58 -18.99
CA ASP A 28 -16.26 -3.72 -18.24
C ASP A 28 -15.15 -3.18 -19.15
N SER A 29 -15.01 -1.87 -19.17
CA SER A 29 -13.92 -1.19 -19.87
C SER A 29 -12.68 -1.40 -19.00
N ARG A 30 -12.20 -2.65 -18.95
CA ARG A 30 -10.91 -2.94 -18.32
C ARG A 30 -9.88 -2.12 -19.08
N HIS A 31 -9.43 -1.07 -18.44
CA HIS A 31 -8.30 -0.34 -18.94
C HIS A 31 -7.07 -1.25 -18.83
N ASN A 32 -6.43 -1.52 -19.97
CA ASN A 32 -5.17 -2.27 -20.00
C ASN A 32 -4.07 -1.39 -19.42
N ILE A 33 -3.98 -1.33 -18.10
CA ILE A 33 -2.98 -0.53 -17.39
C ILE A 33 -1.75 -1.37 -17.07
N VAL A 34 -0.59 -0.80 -17.30
CA VAL A 34 0.71 -1.38 -16.95
C VAL A 34 1.43 -0.45 -15.99
N THR A 35 2.17 -1.00 -15.04
CA THR A 35 3.02 -0.21 -14.15
C THR A 35 4.33 -0.94 -13.79
N PHE A 36 5.28 -0.19 -13.27
CA PHE A 36 6.55 -0.68 -12.69
C PHE A 36 6.69 -0.27 -11.24
N ASP A 37 5.63 0.31 -10.69
CA ASP A 37 5.62 0.84 -9.32
C ASP A 37 4.63 0.07 -8.45
N TYR A 38 5.09 -0.37 -7.29
CA TYR A 38 4.29 -1.20 -6.39
C TYR A 38 3.16 -0.43 -5.71
N ALA A 39 3.38 0.85 -5.39
CA ALA A 39 2.32 1.69 -4.83
C ALA A 39 1.17 1.91 -5.84
N MET A 40 1.53 2.05 -7.12
CA MET A 40 0.53 2.18 -8.19
C MET A 40 -0.19 0.86 -8.43
N ALA A 41 0.54 -0.28 -8.39
CA ALA A 41 -0.07 -1.60 -8.53
C ALA A 41 -1.06 -1.90 -7.42
N ASP A 42 -0.69 -1.63 -6.16
CA ASP A 42 -1.56 -1.77 -4.98
C ASP A 42 -2.80 -0.88 -5.08
N THR A 43 -2.61 0.37 -5.48
CA THR A 43 -3.71 1.33 -5.59
C THR A 43 -4.68 0.95 -6.71
N LEU A 44 -4.16 0.52 -7.86
CA LEU A 44 -4.97 0.00 -8.97
C LEU A 44 -5.80 -1.22 -8.53
N ASP A 45 -5.21 -2.16 -7.81
CA ASP A 45 -5.91 -3.34 -7.31
C ASP A 45 -7.01 -2.95 -6.31
N ALA A 46 -6.70 -2.04 -5.38
CA ALA A 46 -7.68 -1.53 -4.41
C ALA A 46 -8.85 -0.78 -5.07
N LEU A 47 -8.61 -0.15 -6.22
CA LEU A 47 -9.64 0.47 -7.05
C LEU A 47 -10.38 -0.53 -7.94
N GLN A 48 -10.12 -1.84 -7.82
CA GLN A 48 -10.70 -2.92 -8.62
C GLN A 48 -10.33 -2.87 -10.12
N HIS A 49 -9.22 -2.23 -10.43
CA HIS A 49 -8.60 -2.15 -11.75
C HIS A 49 -7.16 -2.70 -11.74
N PRO A 50 -6.92 -3.96 -11.32
CA PRO A 50 -5.58 -4.50 -11.22
C PRO A 50 -4.81 -4.34 -12.53
N PRO A 51 -3.50 -4.02 -12.48
CA PRO A 51 -2.71 -3.86 -13.70
C PRO A 51 -2.63 -5.17 -14.46
N ILE A 52 -2.72 -5.13 -15.80
CA ILE A 52 -2.58 -6.32 -16.64
C ILE A 52 -1.15 -6.86 -16.64
N ALA A 53 -0.16 -5.98 -16.42
CA ALA A 53 1.24 -6.37 -16.31
C ALA A 53 1.98 -5.46 -15.32
N LEU A 54 2.93 -6.04 -14.59
CA LEU A 54 3.73 -5.36 -13.58
C LEU A 54 5.22 -5.71 -13.75
N GLY A 55 6.07 -4.70 -13.74
CA GLY A 55 7.52 -4.93 -13.61
C GLY A 55 7.88 -5.35 -12.19
N GLY A 56 8.58 -6.48 -12.04
CA GLY A 56 8.96 -7.02 -10.74
C GLY A 56 7.86 -7.73 -9.98
N LEU A 57 6.91 -8.33 -10.68
CA LEU A 57 5.77 -9.03 -10.06
C LEU A 57 6.21 -10.16 -9.10
N ALA A 58 7.28 -10.87 -9.44
CA ALA A 58 7.82 -11.92 -8.57
C ALA A 58 8.26 -11.35 -7.22
N GLN A 59 9.02 -10.23 -7.22
CA GLN A 59 9.45 -9.55 -5.99
C GLN A 59 8.26 -8.93 -5.24
N TYR A 60 7.26 -8.40 -5.97
CA TYR A 60 6.04 -7.87 -5.39
C TYR A 60 5.30 -8.95 -4.59
N ARG A 61 5.09 -10.13 -5.17
CA ARG A 61 4.44 -11.27 -4.49
C ARG A 61 5.25 -11.78 -3.29
N GLN A 62 6.57 -11.80 -3.40
CA GLN A 62 7.44 -12.16 -2.29
C GLN A 62 7.36 -11.15 -1.13
N LEU A 63 7.28 -9.86 -1.43
CA LEU A 63 7.14 -8.79 -0.45
C LEU A 63 5.89 -8.99 0.43
N TYR A 64 4.75 -9.25 -0.20
CA TYR A 64 3.47 -9.38 0.50
C TYR A 64 3.22 -10.79 1.04
N GLN A 65 4.07 -11.77 0.72
CA GLN A 65 3.92 -13.19 1.06
C GLN A 65 2.54 -13.78 0.64
N GLU A 66 1.91 -13.17 -0.34
CA GLU A 66 0.60 -13.51 -0.86
C GLU A 66 0.63 -13.58 -2.39
N LYS A 67 -0.29 -14.37 -2.96
CA LYS A 67 -0.49 -14.42 -4.41
C LYS A 67 -1.38 -13.25 -4.88
N LEU A 68 -0.94 -12.03 -4.59
CA LEU A 68 -1.61 -10.83 -5.08
C LEU A 68 -1.52 -10.73 -6.60
N LEU A 69 -2.49 -10.05 -7.21
CA LEU A 69 -2.56 -9.82 -8.65
C LEU A 69 -2.47 -11.13 -9.47
N PRO A 70 -3.39 -12.10 -9.27
CA PRO A 70 -3.26 -13.44 -9.87
C PRO A 70 -3.28 -13.41 -11.40
N GLU A 71 -4.00 -12.47 -12.00
CA GLU A 71 -4.14 -12.32 -13.46
C GLU A 71 -3.11 -11.38 -14.09
N THR A 72 -2.24 -10.75 -13.27
CA THR A 72 -1.23 -9.82 -13.76
C THR A 72 -0.01 -10.57 -14.31
N HIS A 73 0.50 -10.10 -15.45
CA HIS A 73 1.68 -10.66 -16.09
C HIS A 73 2.98 -10.03 -15.58
N ASP A 74 4.04 -10.85 -15.45
CA ASP A 74 5.36 -10.36 -15.02
C ASP A 74 6.18 -9.85 -16.20
N LEU A 75 6.57 -8.59 -16.17
CA LEU A 75 7.43 -7.97 -17.17
C LEU A 75 8.94 -8.12 -16.88
N GLY A 76 9.31 -8.88 -15.84
CA GLY A 76 10.69 -9.02 -15.38
C GLY A 76 11.12 -7.85 -14.49
N LEU A 77 12.34 -7.36 -14.65
CA LEU A 77 12.90 -6.34 -13.75
C LEU A 77 12.19 -4.98 -13.86
N ARG A 78 11.92 -4.34 -12.73
CA ARG A 78 11.25 -3.03 -12.65
C ARG A 78 11.90 -1.94 -13.51
N PHE A 79 13.24 -1.91 -13.57
CA PHE A 79 14.01 -0.87 -14.26
C PHE A 79 14.58 -1.33 -15.62
N GLN A 80 14.40 -2.60 -15.95
CA GLN A 80 14.81 -3.22 -17.22
C GLN A 80 13.75 -4.25 -17.65
N PRO A 81 12.50 -3.80 -17.91
CA PRO A 81 11.43 -4.71 -18.27
C PRO A 81 11.63 -5.29 -19.68
N ASN A 82 10.91 -6.37 -19.97
CA ASN A 82 10.81 -6.92 -21.31
C ASN A 82 9.84 -6.06 -22.15
N PHE A 83 10.37 -5.13 -22.94
CA PHE A 83 9.58 -4.20 -23.76
C PHE A 83 8.85 -4.89 -24.90
N GLU A 84 9.41 -5.97 -25.46
CA GLU A 84 8.76 -6.74 -26.54
C GLU A 84 7.52 -7.45 -25.99
N TYR A 85 7.65 -8.06 -24.82
CA TYR A 85 6.52 -8.69 -24.12
C TYR A 85 5.47 -7.64 -23.71
N LEU A 86 5.90 -6.49 -23.18
CA LEU A 86 5.01 -5.37 -22.83
C LEU A 86 4.15 -4.92 -24.00
N SER A 87 4.73 -4.82 -25.21
CA SER A 87 4.00 -4.36 -26.41
C SER A 87 2.87 -5.29 -26.84
N LEU A 88 2.91 -6.58 -26.46
CA LEU A 88 1.85 -7.55 -26.79
C LEU A 88 0.54 -7.28 -26.02
N PHE A 89 0.58 -6.53 -24.93
CA PHE A 89 -0.61 -6.24 -24.13
C PHE A 89 -1.42 -5.05 -24.66
N GLU A 90 -0.91 -4.29 -25.64
CA GLU A 90 -1.55 -3.09 -26.18
C GLU A 90 -2.12 -2.19 -25.07
N PRO A 91 -1.28 -1.72 -24.11
CA PRO A 91 -1.78 -1.00 -22.95
C PRO A 91 -2.44 0.34 -23.35
N ASN A 92 -3.53 0.69 -22.67
CA ASN A 92 -4.17 2.00 -22.79
C ASN A 92 -3.31 3.09 -22.15
N ALA A 93 -2.66 2.75 -21.02
CA ALA A 93 -1.72 3.63 -20.34
C ALA A 93 -0.66 2.84 -19.59
N ILE A 94 0.51 3.45 -19.47
CA ILE A 94 1.64 2.96 -18.66
C ILE A 94 1.88 3.99 -17.55
N LEU A 95 1.76 3.55 -16.30
CA LEU A 95 2.00 4.40 -15.13
C LEU A 95 3.46 4.29 -14.70
N ILE A 96 4.11 5.42 -14.48
CA ILE A 96 5.49 5.48 -13.97
C ILE A 96 5.62 6.49 -12.84
N SER A 97 6.57 6.22 -11.93
CA SER A 97 6.92 7.08 -10.80
C SER A 97 8.27 7.77 -11.04
N PRO A 98 8.29 9.05 -11.48
CA PRO A 98 9.52 9.82 -11.54
C PRO A 98 10.15 10.01 -10.14
N PRO A 99 11.50 10.09 -10.05
CA PRO A 99 12.47 9.98 -11.16
C PRO A 99 12.83 8.53 -11.53
N ALA A 100 12.31 7.52 -10.80
CA ALA A 100 12.77 6.15 -10.85
C ALA A 100 12.74 5.49 -12.24
N HIS A 101 11.77 5.86 -13.07
CA HIS A 101 11.53 5.22 -14.37
C HIS A 101 11.78 6.15 -15.58
N LEU A 102 12.36 7.35 -15.36
CA LEU A 102 12.62 8.30 -16.46
C LEU A 102 13.62 7.77 -17.49
N ASN A 103 14.54 6.90 -17.08
CA ASN A 103 15.53 6.28 -17.97
C ASN A 103 14.92 5.37 -19.03
N ILE A 104 13.71 4.85 -18.82
CA ILE A 104 12.98 3.99 -19.75
C ILE A 104 11.80 4.69 -20.44
N GLU A 105 11.47 5.92 -20.05
CA GLU A 105 10.28 6.66 -20.52
C GLU A 105 10.18 6.71 -22.05
N ASN A 106 11.26 7.04 -22.73
CA ASN A 106 11.23 7.14 -24.21
C ASN A 106 10.85 5.82 -24.91
N LYS A 107 11.25 4.69 -24.35
CA LYS A 107 10.83 3.38 -24.85
C LYS A 107 9.36 3.10 -24.57
N LEU A 108 8.88 3.50 -23.40
CA LEU A 108 7.49 3.32 -23.01
C LEU A 108 6.55 4.19 -23.88
N LEU A 109 6.95 5.44 -24.19
CA LEU A 109 6.21 6.35 -25.07
C LEU A 109 6.05 5.82 -26.51
N SER A 110 6.96 4.95 -26.96
CA SER A 110 6.83 4.28 -28.27
C SER A 110 5.80 3.14 -28.27
N ILE A 111 5.34 2.70 -27.08
CA ILE A 111 4.38 1.59 -26.93
C ILE A 111 2.99 2.12 -26.63
N ALA A 112 2.87 3.05 -25.65
CA ALA A 112 1.57 3.60 -25.24
C ALA A 112 1.71 4.97 -24.56
N ARG A 113 0.56 5.58 -24.22
CA ARG A 113 0.50 6.78 -23.37
C ARG A 113 1.19 6.49 -22.03
N VAL A 114 2.10 7.38 -21.62
CA VAL A 114 2.76 7.31 -20.31
C VAL A 114 2.14 8.35 -19.38
N ALA A 115 1.62 7.92 -18.24
CA ALA A 115 1.17 8.77 -17.18
C ALA A 115 2.23 8.80 -16.05
N LYS A 116 2.70 10.00 -15.73
CA LYS A 116 3.72 10.24 -14.71
C LYS A 116 3.05 10.70 -13.43
N ILE A 117 3.10 9.90 -12.39
CA ILE A 117 2.56 10.24 -11.07
C ILE A 117 3.73 10.22 -10.08
N GLN A 118 4.03 11.37 -9.52
CA GLN A 118 5.14 11.51 -8.59
C GLN A 118 4.76 10.99 -7.20
N LEU A 119 5.52 10.02 -6.70
CA LEU A 119 5.35 9.42 -5.38
C LEU A 119 6.32 9.96 -4.34
N LEU A 120 7.35 10.71 -4.76
CA LEU A 120 8.28 11.31 -3.80
C LEU A 120 7.55 12.38 -3.01
N TRP A 121 7.47 12.15 -1.72
CA TRP A 121 6.86 13.03 -0.75
C TRP A 121 7.74 14.26 -0.56
N SER A 122 7.39 15.34 -1.25
CA SER A 122 8.04 16.61 -1.02
C SER A 122 7.63 17.16 0.34
N GLU A 123 8.60 17.63 1.11
CA GLU A 123 8.38 18.40 2.35
C GLU A 123 7.53 17.68 3.42
N PHE A 124 7.73 16.35 3.58
CA PHE A 124 7.08 15.56 4.64
C PHE A 124 5.54 15.46 4.57
N ASN A 125 4.94 15.83 3.45
CA ASN A 125 3.49 15.74 3.22
C ASN A 125 3.07 14.37 2.66
N VAL A 126 3.30 13.30 3.42
CA VAL A 126 3.00 11.92 2.99
C VAL A 126 1.53 11.76 2.65
N TRP A 127 0.63 12.10 3.58
CA TRP A 127 -0.79 11.82 3.43
C TRP A 127 -1.45 12.49 2.22
N PRO A 128 -1.28 13.81 1.99
CA PRO A 128 -1.75 14.45 0.77
C PRO A 128 -1.17 13.84 -0.51
N SER A 129 0.06 13.30 -0.46
CA SER A 129 0.67 12.62 -1.61
C SER A 129 0.00 11.28 -1.91
N LEU A 130 -0.46 10.54 -0.89
CA LEU A 130 -1.25 9.31 -1.07
C LEU A 130 -2.62 9.60 -1.68
N GLU A 131 -3.29 10.66 -1.22
CA GLU A 131 -4.54 11.13 -1.83
C GLU A 131 -4.34 11.52 -3.29
N HIS A 132 -3.29 12.31 -3.57
CA HIS A 132 -2.94 12.72 -4.93
C HIS A 132 -2.70 11.52 -5.84
N LEU A 133 -1.88 10.55 -5.40
CA LEU A 133 -1.65 9.30 -6.12
C LEU A 133 -2.97 8.61 -6.48
N THR A 134 -3.85 8.44 -5.51
CA THR A 134 -5.11 7.73 -5.69
C THR A 134 -6.03 8.45 -6.68
N ARG A 135 -6.14 9.79 -6.57
CA ARG A 135 -6.93 10.61 -7.49
C ARG A 135 -6.38 10.61 -8.92
N GLU A 136 -5.05 10.70 -9.08
CA GLU A 136 -4.43 10.67 -10.41
C GLU A 136 -4.60 9.30 -11.07
N ILE A 137 -4.52 8.20 -10.32
CA ILE A 137 -4.85 6.86 -10.83
C ILE A 137 -6.32 6.81 -11.24
N GLY A 138 -7.24 7.33 -10.41
CA GLY A 138 -8.67 7.42 -10.74
C GLY A 138 -8.93 8.10 -12.09
N LYS A 139 -8.22 9.21 -12.38
CA LYS A 139 -8.30 9.89 -13.68
C LYS A 139 -7.76 9.04 -14.84
N VAL A 140 -6.73 8.25 -14.61
CA VAL A 140 -6.14 7.39 -15.67
C VAL A 140 -7.07 6.25 -16.05
N ILE A 141 -7.81 5.71 -15.07
CA ILE A 141 -8.77 4.61 -15.27
C ILE A 141 -10.20 5.11 -15.55
N ASP A 142 -10.41 6.43 -15.70
CA ASP A 142 -11.72 7.06 -15.87
C ASP A 142 -12.73 6.68 -14.76
N ASP A 143 -12.26 6.52 -13.53
CA ASP A 143 -13.09 6.21 -12.35
C ASP A 143 -12.68 7.03 -11.11
N GLU A 144 -12.81 8.37 -11.23
CA GLU A 144 -12.51 9.29 -10.14
C GLU A 144 -13.48 9.11 -8.95
N GLN A 145 -14.69 8.62 -9.22
CA GLN A 145 -15.66 8.34 -8.17
C GLN A 145 -15.19 7.19 -7.26
N GLN A 146 -14.70 6.09 -7.85
CA GLN A 146 -14.15 4.96 -7.10
C GLN A 146 -12.91 5.38 -6.30
N ALA A 147 -12.06 6.22 -6.90
CA ALA A 147 -10.89 6.76 -6.20
C ALA A 147 -11.29 7.58 -4.96
N GLN A 148 -12.33 8.42 -5.06
CA GLN A 148 -12.82 9.18 -3.89
C GLN A 148 -13.44 8.26 -2.84
N ILE A 149 -14.28 7.30 -3.25
CA ILE A 149 -14.88 6.30 -2.33
C ILE A 149 -13.78 5.54 -1.58
N PHE A 150 -12.71 5.16 -2.28
CA PHE A 150 -11.60 4.46 -1.64
C PHE A 150 -10.87 5.34 -0.63
N ILE A 151 -10.58 6.61 -0.95
CA ILE A 151 -9.99 7.57 0.00
C ILE A 151 -10.86 7.70 1.27
N ASP A 152 -12.15 7.89 1.10
CA ASP A 152 -13.10 8.04 2.22
C ASP A 152 -13.15 6.75 3.06
N THR A 153 -13.09 5.59 2.41
CA THR A 153 -13.05 4.27 3.08
C THR A 153 -11.78 4.10 3.92
N VAL A 154 -10.64 4.56 3.43
CA VAL A 154 -9.37 4.51 4.19
C VAL A 154 -9.45 5.35 5.46
N GLU A 155 -10.00 6.57 5.38
CA GLU A 155 -10.16 7.43 6.55
C GLU A 155 -11.09 6.79 7.61
N VAL A 156 -12.20 6.18 7.18
CA VAL A 156 -13.11 5.45 8.07
C VAL A 156 -12.40 4.25 8.70
N SER A 157 -11.68 3.46 7.91
CA SER A 157 -10.95 2.28 8.41
C SER A 157 -9.90 2.66 9.46
N LEU A 158 -9.13 3.72 9.22
CA LEU A 158 -8.15 4.19 10.21
C LEU A 158 -8.80 4.75 11.47
N SER A 159 -9.94 5.42 11.34
CA SER A 159 -10.72 5.89 12.50
C SER A 159 -11.22 4.70 13.34
N ASP A 160 -11.72 3.65 12.70
CA ASP A 160 -12.19 2.43 13.38
C ASP A 160 -11.03 1.67 14.04
N ILE A 161 -9.86 1.65 13.40
CA ILE A 161 -8.63 1.10 13.96
C ILE A 161 -8.22 1.93 15.19
N ALA A 162 -8.13 3.25 15.06
CA ALA A 162 -7.74 4.15 16.14
C ALA A 162 -8.64 4.03 17.37
N ALA A 163 -9.93 3.77 17.17
CA ALA A 163 -10.90 3.60 18.26
C ALA A 163 -10.67 2.30 19.08
N LYS A 164 -9.97 1.32 18.53
CA LYS A 164 -9.68 0.03 19.18
C LYS A 164 -8.32 -0.01 19.88
N ILE A 165 -7.43 0.91 19.55
CA ILE A 165 -6.08 0.93 20.10
C ILE A 165 -6.10 1.38 21.56
N GLU A 166 -5.59 0.53 22.46
CA GLU A 166 -5.14 0.97 23.77
C GLU A 166 -3.86 1.78 23.58
N ARG A 167 -3.88 3.03 24.01
CA ARG A 167 -2.72 3.92 23.82
C ARG A 167 -1.52 3.40 24.59
N PRO A 168 -0.36 3.20 23.93
CA PRO A 168 0.87 2.83 24.60
C PRO A 168 1.25 3.88 25.64
N ALA A 169 1.92 3.44 26.70
CA ALA A 169 2.36 4.32 27.78
C ALA A 169 3.46 5.29 27.33
N GLU A 170 4.20 4.94 26.29
CA GLU A 170 5.32 5.69 25.73
C GLU A 170 5.12 5.90 24.21
N PRO A 171 5.71 6.97 23.63
CA PRO A 171 5.78 7.13 22.20
C PRO A 171 6.42 5.92 21.51
N LEU A 172 6.00 5.62 20.29
CA LEU A 172 6.49 4.47 19.52
C LEU A 172 7.74 4.84 18.73
N LEU A 173 8.82 4.05 18.86
CA LEU A 173 10.05 4.19 18.11
C LEU A 173 10.09 3.15 16.99
N ILE A 174 9.78 3.56 15.76
CA ILE A 174 9.71 2.66 14.60
C ILE A 174 11.11 2.43 14.04
N VAL A 175 11.57 1.17 14.07
CA VAL A 175 12.96 0.85 13.71
C VAL A 175 13.07 -0.37 12.79
N GLU A 176 14.13 -0.40 11.98
CA GLU A 176 14.54 -1.54 11.17
C GLU A 176 16.04 -1.78 11.39
N ILE A 177 16.39 -2.90 12.02
CA ILE A 177 17.78 -3.28 12.20
C ILE A 177 18.35 -3.72 10.85
N ARG A 178 19.40 -3.01 10.37
CA ARG A 178 19.95 -3.24 9.03
C ARG A 178 21.09 -4.24 9.02
N ASP A 179 21.91 -4.19 10.05
CA ASP A 179 23.07 -5.05 10.21
C ASP A 179 23.52 -5.05 11.67
N GLY A 180 24.67 -5.67 11.97
CA GLY A 180 25.23 -5.71 13.33
C GLY A 180 25.63 -4.36 13.91
N ARG A 181 25.55 -3.24 13.17
CA ARG A 181 26.06 -1.93 13.58
C ARG A 181 25.11 -0.76 13.33
N HIS A 182 24.10 -0.94 12.47
CA HIS A 182 23.21 0.14 12.02
C HIS A 182 21.74 -0.23 12.15
N VAL A 183 20.96 0.77 12.51
CA VAL A 183 19.49 0.74 12.54
C VAL A 183 18.94 1.91 11.72
N ARG A 184 17.87 1.68 10.99
CA ARG A 184 17.03 2.77 10.47
C ARG A 184 15.99 3.12 11.52
N VAL A 185 15.74 4.41 11.67
CA VAL A 185 14.67 4.95 12.49
C VAL A 185 13.75 5.74 11.56
N TYR A 186 12.47 5.38 11.55
CA TYR A 186 11.45 6.01 10.72
C TYR A 186 10.80 7.17 11.49
N GLY A 187 10.67 8.31 10.83
CA GLY A 187 10.14 9.53 11.43
C GLY A 187 9.44 10.41 10.42
N PRO A 188 9.44 11.74 10.61
CA PRO A 188 8.74 12.67 9.73
C PRO A 188 9.04 12.41 8.25
N GLY A 189 7.99 12.26 7.42
CA GLY A 189 8.11 11.93 6.01
C GLY A 189 8.14 10.44 5.69
N SER A 190 7.99 9.53 6.68
CA SER A 190 7.74 8.11 6.43
C SER A 190 6.25 7.80 6.37
N LEU A 191 5.89 6.68 5.73
CA LEU A 191 4.55 6.15 5.74
C LEU A 191 4.11 5.81 7.17
N GLU A 192 5.02 5.21 7.93
CA GLU A 192 4.80 4.80 9.30
C GLU A 192 4.44 5.99 10.20
N ASP A 193 5.17 7.09 10.11
CA ASP A 193 4.90 8.32 10.87
C ASP A 193 3.54 8.94 10.51
N ALA A 194 3.23 8.97 9.21
CA ALA A 194 1.93 9.46 8.75
C ALA A 194 0.76 8.62 9.26
N VAL A 195 0.94 7.30 9.34
CA VAL A 195 -0.07 6.38 9.91
C VAL A 195 -0.18 6.57 11.43
N LEU A 196 0.93 6.65 12.17
CA LEU A 196 0.89 6.93 13.62
C LEU A 196 0.08 8.20 13.89
N THR A 197 0.33 9.28 13.13
CA THR A 197 -0.41 10.54 13.26
C THR A 197 -1.91 10.34 13.07
N ARG A 198 -2.34 9.54 12.07
CA ARG A 198 -3.75 9.24 11.81
C ARG A 198 -4.39 8.37 12.89
N LEU A 199 -3.64 7.50 13.50
CA LEU A 199 -4.08 6.68 14.63
C LEU A 199 -4.07 7.45 15.97
N GLY A 200 -3.59 8.69 16.00
CA GLY A 200 -3.43 9.49 17.21
C GLY A 200 -2.34 8.97 18.14
N LEU A 201 -1.36 8.26 17.58
CA LEU A 201 -0.17 7.76 18.26
C LEU A 201 1.01 8.71 18.05
N GLU A 202 1.94 8.73 19.01
CA GLU A 202 3.12 9.58 18.96
C GLU A 202 4.34 8.77 18.48
N ASN A 203 5.09 9.37 17.53
CA ASN A 203 6.38 8.84 17.11
C ASN A 203 7.48 9.38 18.02
N ALA A 204 8.28 8.50 18.61
CA ALA A 204 9.37 8.90 19.50
C ALA A 204 10.51 9.61 18.74
N TRP A 205 10.69 9.33 17.44
CA TRP A 205 11.71 9.98 16.62
C TRP A 205 11.22 11.31 16.07
N GLN A 206 11.73 12.41 16.62
CA GLN A 206 11.45 13.77 16.17
C GLN A 206 12.67 14.42 15.46
N GLY A 207 13.72 13.64 15.22
CA GLY A 207 14.91 14.10 14.52
C GLY A 207 14.70 14.22 13.01
N SER A 208 15.72 14.75 12.32
CA SER A 208 15.69 14.84 10.86
C SER A 208 15.66 13.45 10.21
N THR A 209 15.05 13.40 9.04
CA THR A 209 15.01 12.21 8.16
C THR A 209 15.48 12.60 6.76
N ASN A 210 15.86 11.60 5.97
CA ASN A 210 16.15 11.80 4.55
C ASN A 210 14.83 11.88 3.73
N GLY A 211 14.92 12.07 2.41
CA GLY A 211 13.76 12.10 1.52
C GLY A 211 12.97 10.78 1.43
N TRP A 212 13.38 9.75 2.16
CA TRP A 212 12.69 8.46 2.29
C TRP A 212 12.02 8.27 3.65
N GLY A 213 12.03 9.30 4.51
CA GLY A 213 11.38 9.29 5.82
C GLY A 213 12.15 8.52 6.90
N PHE A 214 13.45 8.27 6.75
CA PHE A 214 14.23 7.61 7.79
C PHE A 214 15.62 8.24 8.00
N SER A 215 16.20 7.98 9.17
CA SER A 215 17.62 8.21 9.47
C SER A 215 18.30 6.88 9.74
N THR A 216 19.59 6.79 9.39
CA THR A 216 20.43 5.62 9.73
C THR A 216 21.34 5.99 10.87
N LEU A 217 21.25 5.24 11.97
CA LEU A 217 21.98 5.47 13.21
C LEU A 217 22.92 4.32 13.49
N SER A 218 24.03 4.63 14.16
CA SER A 218 24.94 3.64 14.76
C SER A 218 24.37 3.10 16.07
N ILE A 219 24.95 1.98 16.59
CA ILE A 219 24.57 1.40 17.88
C ILE A 219 24.64 2.44 19.03
N PRO A 220 25.73 3.23 19.21
CA PRO A 220 25.78 4.20 20.32
C PRO A 220 24.72 5.30 20.23
N GLU A 221 24.28 5.67 19.02
CA GLU A 221 23.22 6.63 18.82
C GLU A 221 21.85 6.00 19.14
N ALA A 222 21.61 4.77 18.68
CA ALA A 222 20.37 4.05 18.92
C ALA A 222 20.10 3.82 20.42
N PHE A 223 21.14 3.51 21.19
CA PHE A 223 21.02 3.27 22.63
C PHE A 223 20.63 4.49 23.46
N ARG A 224 20.65 5.69 22.87
CA ARG A 224 20.19 6.93 23.50
C ARG A 224 18.72 7.24 23.22
N LEU A 225 18.08 6.44 22.36
CA LEU A 225 16.69 6.65 22.00
C LEU A 225 15.77 6.03 23.05
N GLU A 226 14.79 6.80 23.43
CA GLU A 226 13.71 6.42 24.32
C GLU A 226 12.45 6.08 23.51
N GLY A 227 11.46 5.43 24.13
CA GLY A 227 10.20 5.03 23.54
C GLY A 227 10.10 3.52 23.33
N GLN A 228 8.87 3.05 23.21
CA GLN A 228 8.56 1.65 22.93
C GLN A 228 8.96 1.29 21.51
N LYS A 229 9.85 0.33 21.36
CA LYS A 229 10.41 -0.04 20.05
C LYS A 229 9.44 -0.89 19.24
N VAL A 230 9.21 -0.51 18.01
CA VAL A 230 8.48 -1.28 17.01
C VAL A 230 9.46 -1.71 15.92
N VAL A 231 9.85 -2.97 15.97
CA VAL A 231 10.86 -3.54 15.07
C VAL A 231 10.22 -4.04 13.81
N LEU A 232 10.56 -3.39 12.69
CA LEU A 232 10.13 -3.82 11.36
C LEU A 232 11.13 -4.83 10.80
N HIS A 233 10.67 -6.04 10.51
CA HIS A 233 11.51 -7.02 9.84
C HIS A 233 11.69 -6.70 8.36
N PRO A 234 12.90 -6.86 7.79
CA PRO A 234 13.17 -6.55 6.40
C PRO A 234 12.41 -7.48 5.45
N PHE A 235 12.07 -6.98 4.24
CA PHE A 235 11.34 -7.71 3.21
C PHE A 235 12.08 -8.92 2.62
N TYR A 236 13.40 -8.87 2.62
CA TYR A 236 14.23 -9.87 1.97
C TYR A 236 14.92 -10.71 3.04
N THR A 237 14.27 -11.78 3.43
CA THR A 237 15.02 -12.95 3.84
C THR A 237 15.40 -13.68 2.56
N GLN A 238 16.68 -13.64 2.15
CA GLN A 238 17.16 -14.60 1.18
C GLN A 238 16.82 -15.99 1.71
N GLU A 239 16.29 -16.87 0.84
CA GLU A 239 15.82 -18.22 1.18
C GLU A 239 16.84 -19.12 1.92
N GLN A 240 18.02 -18.63 2.23
CA GLN A 240 19.09 -19.35 2.93
C GLN A 240 19.20 -19.11 4.42
N ASP A 241 18.44 -18.15 4.98
CA ASP A 241 18.36 -17.97 6.43
C ASP A 241 16.91 -18.02 6.90
N SER A 242 16.32 -19.22 6.91
CA SER A 242 15.05 -19.53 7.59
C SER A 242 15.10 -19.33 9.13
N THR A 243 16.18 -18.77 9.61
CA THR A 243 16.40 -18.23 10.94
C THR A 243 16.80 -16.76 10.85
N SER A 244 16.15 -15.94 10.03
CA SER A 244 16.39 -14.49 10.09
C SER A 244 15.79 -13.91 11.38
N THR A 245 16.24 -14.46 12.46
CA THR A 245 16.44 -13.76 13.70
C THR A 245 17.14 -12.45 13.38
N LEU A 246 16.67 -11.36 13.95
CA LEU A 246 17.37 -10.09 14.08
C LEU A 246 18.89 -10.33 14.09
N PRO A 247 19.71 -9.51 13.41
CA PRO A 247 21.16 -9.70 13.40
C PRO A 247 21.60 -9.95 14.84
N THR A 248 22.10 -11.15 15.09
CA THR A 248 22.37 -11.70 16.42
C THR A 248 23.61 -11.09 17.09
N SER A 249 23.86 -9.80 16.90
CA SER A 249 24.78 -9.12 17.80
C SER A 249 24.06 -9.01 19.15
N GLY A 250 24.63 -9.57 20.21
CA GLY A 250 24.09 -9.49 21.57
C GLY A 250 23.77 -8.05 22.01
N LEU A 251 24.34 -7.05 21.32
CA LEU A 251 24.05 -5.63 21.55
C LEU A 251 22.62 -5.26 21.15
N TRP A 252 22.13 -5.68 19.98
CA TRP A 252 20.74 -5.41 19.59
C TRP A 252 19.75 -6.14 20.50
N GLN A 253 20.04 -7.38 20.90
CA GLN A 253 19.21 -8.11 21.86
C GLN A 253 19.13 -7.40 23.22
N HIS A 254 20.21 -6.72 23.64
CA HIS A 254 20.21 -5.94 24.86
C HIS A 254 19.47 -4.60 24.73
N TRP A 255 19.43 -4.02 23.54
CA TRP A 255 18.68 -2.78 23.27
C TRP A 255 17.18 -3.00 23.15
N LEU A 256 16.79 -4.16 22.64
CA LEU A 256 15.40 -4.60 22.62
C LEU A 256 15.04 -5.16 23.99
N ASP A 257 13.87 -4.83 24.47
CA ASP A 257 13.34 -5.25 25.75
C ASP A 257 12.02 -6.02 25.57
N ASP A 258 11.44 -6.49 26.67
CA ASP A 258 10.20 -7.25 26.65
C ASP A 258 8.99 -6.43 26.19
N THR A 259 9.13 -5.09 26.11
CA THR A 259 8.09 -4.19 25.60
C THR A 259 8.23 -3.94 24.09
N SER A 260 9.28 -4.43 23.46
CA SER A 260 9.51 -4.25 22.03
C SER A 260 8.51 -5.06 21.22
N LEU A 261 7.85 -4.37 20.25
CA LEU A 261 6.93 -4.98 19.30
C LEU A 261 7.69 -5.47 18.07
N SER A 262 7.15 -6.47 17.40
CA SER A 262 7.75 -7.07 16.21
C SER A 262 6.71 -7.13 15.09
N ILE A 263 7.01 -6.52 13.95
CA ILE A 263 6.14 -6.50 12.77
C ILE A 263 6.86 -7.14 11.60
N ASN A 264 6.31 -8.24 11.09
CA ASN A 264 6.70 -8.78 9.80
C ASN A 264 6.11 -7.89 8.70
N ARG A 265 6.98 -7.19 7.98
CA ARG A 265 6.55 -6.22 7.00
C ARG A 265 5.89 -6.93 5.80
N ASN A 266 4.61 -6.65 5.61
CA ASN A 266 3.78 -7.13 4.49
C ASN A 266 3.23 -5.97 3.65
N TYR A 267 3.92 -4.84 3.63
CA TYR A 267 3.57 -3.62 2.93
C TYR A 267 4.80 -2.96 2.30
N TRP A 268 4.60 -2.16 1.26
CA TRP A 268 5.68 -1.39 0.65
C TRP A 268 5.88 -0.08 1.43
N PRO A 269 7.10 0.24 1.97
CA PRO A 269 7.29 1.43 2.83
C PRO A 269 7.09 2.75 2.07
N TRP A 270 7.14 2.69 0.77
CA TRP A 270 6.85 3.82 -0.13
C TRP A 270 5.60 3.52 -0.94
N GLY A 271 4.63 2.88 -0.31
CA GLY A 271 3.37 2.46 -0.89
C GLY A 271 2.30 3.53 -0.86
N GLY A 272 1.14 3.17 -1.42
CA GLY A 272 -0.10 3.94 -1.36
C GLY A 272 -0.90 3.67 -0.08
N PHE A 273 -2.17 4.05 -0.09
CA PHE A 273 -3.10 3.76 1.00
C PHE A 273 -3.22 2.28 1.39
N PRO A 274 -3.17 1.31 0.44
CA PRO A 274 -3.17 -0.10 0.85
C PRO A 274 -2.01 -0.46 1.77
N SER A 275 -0.81 0.08 1.52
CA SER A 275 0.35 -0.13 2.39
C SER A 275 0.19 0.56 3.75
N ALA A 276 -0.44 1.74 3.80
CA ALA A 276 -0.74 2.43 5.05
C ALA A 276 -1.71 1.62 5.93
N LEU A 277 -2.77 1.07 5.33
CA LEU A 277 -3.73 0.20 6.05
C LEU A 277 -3.06 -1.06 6.59
N ARG A 278 -2.26 -1.76 5.77
CA ARG A 278 -1.54 -2.97 6.20
C ARG A 278 -0.59 -2.69 7.37
N PHE A 279 0.12 -1.55 7.34
CA PHE A 279 0.95 -1.17 8.48
C PHE A 279 0.11 -0.88 9.73
N ALA A 280 -1.01 -0.14 9.59
CA ALA A 280 -1.90 0.15 10.71
C ALA A 280 -2.46 -1.13 11.35
N GLU A 281 -2.94 -2.07 10.54
CA GLU A 281 -3.45 -3.37 10.98
C GLU A 281 -2.36 -4.20 11.70
N SER A 282 -1.17 -4.30 11.10
CA SER A 282 -0.05 -5.02 11.70
C SER A 282 0.43 -4.40 13.03
N LEU A 283 0.35 -3.08 13.14
CA LEU A 283 0.70 -2.38 14.38
C LEU A 283 -0.31 -2.69 15.50
N VAL A 284 -1.61 -2.68 15.17
CA VAL A 284 -2.66 -3.03 16.14
C VAL A 284 -2.52 -4.46 16.61
N GLU A 285 -2.35 -5.41 15.68
CA GLU A 285 -2.13 -6.82 16.02
C GLU A 285 -0.92 -6.99 16.98
N ALA A 286 0.17 -6.26 16.74
CA ALA A 286 1.35 -6.30 17.59
C ALA A 286 1.09 -5.69 18.98
N LEU A 287 0.34 -4.60 19.07
CA LEU A 287 -0.05 -3.96 20.33
C LEU A 287 -0.99 -4.86 21.14
N GLU A 288 -2.01 -5.45 20.49
CA GLU A 288 -2.96 -6.37 21.13
C GLU A 288 -2.29 -7.65 21.65
N ALA A 289 -1.32 -8.19 20.90
CA ALA A 289 -0.57 -9.38 21.30
C ALA A 289 0.29 -9.16 22.56
N GLN A 290 0.64 -7.91 22.87
CA GLN A 290 1.40 -7.54 24.06
C GLN A 290 0.52 -7.21 25.26
N ALA A 291 -0.76 -6.86 25.04
CA ALA A 291 -1.69 -6.57 26.13
C ALA A 291 -1.82 -7.82 27.02
N PRO A 292 -1.72 -7.71 28.37
CA PRO A 292 -1.93 -8.86 29.25
C PRO A 292 -3.32 -9.44 28.96
N PRO A 293 -3.49 -10.78 28.96
CA PRO A 293 -4.80 -11.38 28.76
C PRO A 293 -5.76 -10.73 29.77
N ASN A 294 -6.79 -10.05 29.24
CA ASN A 294 -7.79 -9.39 30.07
C ASN A 294 -8.20 -10.34 31.18
N ALA A 295 -7.98 -9.93 32.41
CA ALA A 295 -8.65 -10.50 33.56
C ALA A 295 -10.16 -10.26 33.35
N ALA A 296 -10.78 -11.16 32.57
CA ALA A 296 -12.23 -11.24 32.51
C ALA A 296 -12.71 -11.66 33.90
N GLY A 297 -13.03 -10.67 34.70
CA GLY A 297 -13.71 -10.81 35.96
C GLY A 297 -15.20 -10.49 35.75
#